data_f6d59a86e7128e66ce45cdaa5ca105b2
#
_entry.id   f6d59a86e7128e66ce45cdaa5ca105b2
#
_cell.length_a   1.000
_cell.length_b   1.000
_cell.length_c   1.000
_cell.angle_alpha   90.00
_cell.angle_beta   90.00
_cell.angle_gamma   90.00
#
_symmetry.space_group_name_H-M   'P 1'
#
loop_
_entity.id
_entity.type
_entity.pdbx_description
1 polymer ?
#
loop_
_entity_poly.entity_id
_entity_poly.type
_entity_poly.pdbx_seq_one_letter_code
_entity_poly.pdbx_strand_id
1 'polypeptide(L)'
;MYDLNISDAKFSILFKGAAMKKYFNIAGPCNPDKHYMILSESRCKGIKELIEQEQYFVIHAARQSGKTTLLLELVKKLNDEGRYHALYCSLESLQGTDNSKEGIPEIIRELRNGIEFSGDYPHVSFAENADFDNFTGVLKVSLTRFCKSLKKPLVILFDEIDCLSNGTLIAFLRQLRSGYVSRSAIPFVHSVGLIGMRNIRDYKGKIREERETLGSASPFNIVTKVMTLRDFTKEEVSVLYAQHTEVTGQVFSHEVIDSVYHQTQGQPWLVNAVVREIVTEILESDYSKSVTPEHVGQAVETIIQRRDTHIDSLLERLKEERIRRVVEPVLTGEEKGFDFTDDDYLYVLDLGLMKNIKGVLKPSNPIYAEVIIRKLSSASQMSMDSSGFPPEAPAYLENGILNMKKLLTDFQQFWRDNSEIWQERFLYKEAAPHLILTAFLQRVINSGGRTDRELATGRKRL
;
A
#
# COMPACT_ATOMS: atom_id res chain seq x y z
N MET A 1 35.12 19.09 -53.38
CA MET A 1 36.02 18.01 -53.00
C MET A 1 36.66 18.42 -51.67
N TYR A 2 36.03 18.20 -50.57
CA TYR A 2 36.60 18.16 -49.24
C TYR A 2 35.88 17.12 -48.44
N ASP A 3 36.60 16.08 -48.11
CA ASP A 3 36.21 15.00 -47.20
C ASP A 3 36.02 15.55 -45.81
N LEU A 4 34.85 15.21 -45.21
CA LEU A 4 34.64 15.32 -43.77
C LEU A 4 34.24 13.96 -43.24
N ASN A 5 35.26 13.14 -43.10
CA ASN A 5 35.22 11.85 -42.40
C ASN A 5 35.89 12.07 -41.05
N ILE A 6 35.20 12.68 -40.07
CA ILE A 6 35.67 12.74 -38.68
C ILE A 6 34.49 12.43 -37.77
N SER A 7 34.62 11.20 -37.21
CA SER A 7 34.23 10.84 -35.86
C SER A 7 32.81 10.30 -35.57
N ASP A 8 32.43 9.21 -36.22
CA ASP A 8 31.50 8.27 -35.59
C ASP A 8 32.13 7.51 -34.39
N ALA A 9 33.45 7.51 -34.32
CA ALA A 9 34.20 6.81 -33.25
C ALA A 9 34.28 7.61 -31.93
N LYS A 10 34.13 8.97 -31.97
CA LYS A 10 34.19 9.78 -30.75
C LYS A 10 32.84 9.94 -30.06
N PHE A 11 31.72 9.78 -30.76
CA PHE A 11 30.40 9.79 -30.15
C PHE A 11 30.08 8.48 -29.41
N SER A 12 30.60 7.35 -29.87
CA SER A 12 30.41 6.04 -29.22
C SER A 12 31.24 5.86 -27.94
N ILE A 13 32.27 6.69 -27.71
CA ILE A 13 33.13 6.62 -26.51
C ILE A 13 32.53 7.46 -25.36
N LEU A 14 31.71 8.46 -25.65
CA LEU A 14 31.07 9.30 -24.62
C LEU A 14 29.84 8.66 -23.97
N PHE A 15 29.30 7.57 -24.50
CA PHE A 15 28.18 6.84 -23.91
C PHE A 15 28.54 5.43 -23.41
N LYS A 16 29.83 5.08 -23.35
CA LYS A 16 30.26 3.88 -22.64
C LYS A 16 30.38 4.16 -21.14
N GLY A 17 29.23 3.97 -20.43
CA GLY A 17 29.29 3.42 -19.08
C GLY A 17 29.55 4.39 -17.93
N ALA A 18 28.75 5.43 -17.76
CA ALA A 18 28.34 5.76 -16.42
C ALA A 18 27.20 4.79 -16.07
N ALA A 19 27.48 3.73 -15.32
CA ALA A 19 26.44 2.90 -14.73
C ALA A 19 25.48 3.85 -14.03
N MET A 20 24.22 3.90 -14.45
CA MET A 20 23.22 4.79 -13.82
C MET A 20 23.23 4.48 -12.34
N LYS A 21 23.57 5.47 -11.50
CA LYS A 21 23.53 5.30 -10.04
C LYS A 21 22.12 4.86 -9.66
N LYS A 22 22.00 3.71 -9.00
CA LYS A 22 20.73 3.27 -8.43
C LYS A 22 20.28 4.24 -7.36
N TYR A 23 18.96 4.31 -7.15
CA TYR A 23 18.37 5.16 -6.14
C TYR A 23 17.18 4.46 -5.41
N PHE A 24 16.77 5.01 -4.28
CA PHE A 24 15.62 4.53 -3.52
C PHE A 24 14.33 5.01 -4.18
N ASN A 25 13.50 4.07 -4.63
CA ASN A 25 12.29 4.36 -5.38
C ASN A 25 11.08 4.59 -4.45
N ILE A 26 10.34 5.68 -4.71
CA ILE A 26 9.11 6.04 -4.01
C ILE A 26 7.90 6.18 -4.95
N ALA A 27 8.06 5.93 -6.25
CA ALA A 27 6.99 6.08 -7.24
C ALA A 27 6.99 4.93 -8.26
N GLY A 28 5.84 4.32 -8.46
CA GLY A 28 5.67 3.21 -9.39
C GLY A 28 6.42 1.92 -8.98
N PRO A 29 6.43 0.90 -9.85
CA PRO A 29 7.10 -0.37 -9.59
C PRO A 29 8.62 -0.21 -9.62
N CYS A 30 9.31 -1.01 -8.81
CA CYS A 30 10.76 -1.04 -8.80
C CYS A 30 11.32 -1.71 -10.06
N ASN A 31 12.47 -1.20 -10.52
CA ASN A 31 13.25 -1.74 -11.61
C ASN A 31 14.66 -2.09 -11.07
N PRO A 32 15.12 -3.34 -11.17
CA PRO A 32 16.40 -3.78 -10.61
C PRO A 32 17.63 -3.08 -11.22
N ASP A 33 17.52 -2.54 -12.43
CA ASP A 33 18.61 -1.83 -13.08
C ASP A 33 18.78 -0.40 -12.56
N LYS A 34 17.71 0.19 -12.02
CA LYS A 34 17.64 1.60 -11.60
C LYS A 34 17.48 1.80 -10.10
N HIS A 35 16.94 0.81 -9.39
CA HIS A 35 16.54 0.98 -8.00
C HIS A 35 17.25 -0.01 -7.08
N TYR A 36 17.51 0.42 -5.85
CA TYR A 36 17.79 -0.51 -4.76
C TYR A 36 16.50 -1.23 -4.41
N MET A 37 16.53 -2.56 -4.28
CA MET A 37 15.31 -3.32 -4.03
C MET A 37 15.58 -4.67 -3.36
N ILE A 38 14.58 -5.18 -2.70
CA ILE A 38 14.53 -6.53 -2.14
C ILE A 38 13.64 -7.39 -3.04
N LEU A 39 14.10 -8.60 -3.36
CA LEU A 39 13.33 -9.55 -4.16
C LEU A 39 12.00 -9.87 -3.47
N SER A 40 10.90 -9.59 -4.16
CA SER A 40 9.57 -9.64 -3.58
C SER A 40 9.08 -11.06 -3.29
N GLU A 41 9.63 -12.08 -3.96
CA GLU A 41 9.28 -13.50 -3.78
C GLU A 41 9.51 -13.98 -2.34
N SER A 42 10.56 -13.48 -1.67
CA SER A 42 10.84 -13.83 -0.25
C SER A 42 9.72 -13.37 0.70
N ARG A 43 8.95 -12.37 0.27
CA ARG A 43 7.89 -11.74 1.06
C ARG A 43 6.50 -12.38 0.85
N CYS A 44 6.34 -13.18 -0.20
CA CYS A 44 5.11 -13.90 -0.52
C CYS A 44 5.44 -15.32 -1.01
N LYS A 45 5.81 -16.19 -0.08
CA LYS A 45 6.28 -17.55 -0.38
C LYS A 45 5.14 -18.47 -0.81
N GLY A 46 5.45 -19.43 -1.70
CA GLY A 46 4.53 -20.50 -2.12
C GLY A 46 3.71 -20.17 -3.37
N ILE A 47 3.98 -19.04 -4.06
CA ILE A 47 3.26 -18.70 -5.30
C ILE A 47 3.59 -19.70 -6.42
N LYS A 48 4.87 -20.09 -6.54
CA LYS A 48 5.29 -21.04 -7.58
C LYS A 48 4.63 -22.40 -7.42
N GLU A 49 4.54 -22.89 -6.19
CA GLU A 49 3.87 -24.17 -5.89
C GLU A 49 2.38 -24.11 -6.26
N LEU A 50 1.71 -22.96 -6.05
CA LEU A 50 0.33 -22.78 -6.47
C LEU A 50 0.19 -22.81 -8.00
N ILE A 51 1.12 -22.15 -8.71
CA ILE A 51 1.15 -22.15 -10.17
C ILE A 51 1.40 -23.58 -10.70
N GLU A 52 2.36 -24.32 -10.14
CA GLU A 52 2.64 -25.70 -10.52
C GLU A 52 1.48 -26.65 -10.28
N GLN A 53 0.67 -26.39 -9.23
CA GLN A 53 -0.54 -27.13 -8.90
C GLN A 53 -1.78 -26.64 -9.65
N GLU A 54 -1.63 -25.76 -10.65
CA GLU A 54 -2.72 -25.22 -11.46
C GLU A 54 -3.79 -24.51 -10.62
N GLN A 55 -3.40 -23.86 -9.52
CA GLN A 55 -4.35 -23.24 -8.60
C GLN A 55 -4.55 -21.75 -8.92
N TYR A 56 -5.74 -21.27 -8.61
CA TYR A 56 -6.09 -19.86 -8.62
C TYR A 56 -5.94 -19.31 -7.19
N PHE A 57 -5.29 -18.18 -7.05
CA PHE A 57 -4.94 -17.60 -5.76
C PHE A 57 -5.20 -16.09 -5.71
N VAL A 58 -5.27 -15.57 -4.49
CA VAL A 58 -5.40 -14.14 -4.22
C VAL A 58 -4.17 -13.67 -3.45
N ILE A 59 -3.64 -12.52 -3.83
CA ILE A 59 -2.65 -11.81 -3.02
C ILE A 59 -3.25 -10.45 -2.65
N HIS A 60 -3.36 -10.19 -1.37
CA HIS A 60 -3.76 -8.88 -0.88
C HIS A 60 -2.65 -8.23 -0.06
N ALA A 61 -2.55 -6.93 -0.15
CA ALA A 61 -1.66 -6.13 0.67
C ALA A 61 -2.02 -4.65 0.58
N ALA A 62 -1.61 -3.90 1.59
CA ALA A 62 -1.79 -2.47 1.65
C ALA A 62 -1.25 -1.74 0.41
N ARG A 63 -1.70 -0.51 0.21
CA ARG A 63 -1.18 0.34 -0.88
C ARG A 63 0.34 0.54 -0.71
N GLN A 64 1.05 0.60 -1.86
CA GLN A 64 2.51 0.82 -1.92
C GLN A 64 3.37 -0.19 -1.12
N SER A 65 2.85 -1.40 -0.94
CA SER A 65 3.58 -2.53 -0.36
C SER A 65 4.50 -3.26 -1.36
N GLY A 66 4.47 -2.89 -2.65
CA GLY A 66 5.26 -3.51 -3.72
C GLY A 66 4.55 -4.64 -4.46
N LYS A 67 3.20 -4.68 -4.49
CA LYS A 67 2.41 -5.69 -5.22
C LYS A 67 2.80 -5.76 -6.70
N THR A 68 2.71 -4.65 -7.41
CA THR A 68 3.04 -4.58 -8.85
C THR A 68 4.49 -4.99 -9.12
N THR A 69 5.43 -4.61 -8.25
CA THR A 69 6.84 -5.06 -8.35
C THR A 69 6.93 -6.60 -8.27
N LEU A 70 6.25 -7.22 -7.29
CA LEU A 70 6.19 -8.69 -7.17
C LEU A 70 5.67 -9.34 -8.45
N LEU A 71 4.59 -8.79 -9.02
CA LEU A 71 3.97 -9.37 -10.21
C LEU A 71 4.87 -9.30 -11.44
N LEU A 72 5.50 -8.14 -11.66
CA LEU A 72 6.41 -7.94 -12.79
C LEU A 72 7.67 -8.83 -12.66
N GLU A 73 8.23 -8.95 -11.45
CA GLU A 73 9.33 -9.91 -11.18
C GLU A 73 8.91 -11.35 -11.45
N LEU A 74 7.72 -11.74 -10.99
CA LEU A 74 7.21 -13.10 -11.15
C LEU A 74 6.94 -13.43 -12.63
N VAL A 75 6.30 -12.52 -13.38
CA VAL A 75 6.05 -12.67 -14.81
C VAL A 75 7.37 -12.84 -15.57
N LYS A 76 8.35 -11.95 -15.31
CA LYS A 76 9.67 -12.06 -15.93
C LYS A 76 10.32 -13.41 -15.64
N LYS A 77 10.35 -13.82 -14.38
CA LYS A 77 10.95 -15.08 -13.94
C LYS A 77 10.30 -16.30 -14.58
N LEU A 78 8.95 -16.36 -14.63
CA LEU A 78 8.21 -17.47 -15.25
C LEU A 78 8.46 -17.57 -16.76
N ASN A 79 8.55 -16.43 -17.44
CA ASN A 79 8.87 -16.38 -18.87
C ASN A 79 10.33 -16.78 -19.13
N ASP A 80 11.29 -16.29 -18.33
CA ASP A 80 12.72 -16.65 -18.42
C ASP A 80 12.95 -18.15 -18.18
N GLU A 81 12.21 -18.78 -17.26
CA GLU A 81 12.23 -20.23 -17.01
C GLU A 81 11.69 -21.04 -18.20
N GLY A 82 10.89 -20.43 -19.05
CA GLY A 82 10.42 -20.99 -20.30
C GLY A 82 9.39 -22.12 -20.20
N ARG A 83 8.88 -22.44 -19.01
CA ARG A 83 7.85 -23.48 -18.78
C ARG A 83 6.45 -22.98 -19.05
N TYR A 84 6.20 -21.68 -18.86
CA TYR A 84 4.92 -21.02 -18.96
C TYR A 84 4.96 -19.86 -19.94
N HIS A 85 3.79 -19.41 -20.35
CA HIS A 85 3.56 -18.05 -20.80
C HIS A 85 2.92 -17.28 -19.66
N ALA A 86 3.63 -16.31 -19.07
CA ALA A 86 3.13 -15.51 -17.95
C ALA A 86 2.79 -14.10 -18.41
N LEU A 87 1.60 -13.63 -18.08
CA LEU A 87 1.06 -12.33 -18.48
C LEU A 87 0.70 -11.51 -17.23
N TYR A 88 1.14 -10.25 -17.19
CA TYR A 88 0.67 -9.22 -16.29
C TYR A 88 -0.49 -8.45 -16.95
N CYS A 89 -1.57 -8.20 -16.20
CA CYS A 89 -2.71 -7.42 -16.66
C CYS A 89 -3.19 -6.51 -15.54
N SER A 90 -3.06 -5.18 -15.71
CA SER A 90 -3.64 -4.20 -14.79
C SER A 90 -5.11 -3.99 -15.12
N LEU A 91 -5.93 -3.88 -14.08
CA LEU A 91 -7.36 -3.58 -14.19
C LEU A 91 -7.68 -2.17 -13.68
N GLU A 92 -6.66 -1.32 -13.51
CA GLU A 92 -6.81 0.05 -12.99
C GLU A 92 -7.74 0.91 -13.85
N SER A 93 -7.71 0.75 -15.17
CA SER A 93 -8.56 1.47 -16.12
C SER A 93 -10.06 1.24 -15.92
N LEU A 94 -10.43 0.17 -15.21
CA LEU A 94 -11.83 -0.20 -14.96
C LEU A 94 -12.40 0.43 -13.68
N GLN A 95 -11.67 1.31 -13.02
CA GLN A 95 -12.16 1.97 -11.82
C GLN A 95 -13.46 2.75 -12.10
N GLY A 96 -14.54 2.39 -11.38
CA GLY A 96 -15.86 3.00 -11.53
C GLY A 96 -16.72 2.37 -12.63
N THR A 97 -16.27 1.30 -13.30
CA THR A 97 -17.04 0.57 -14.31
C THR A 97 -17.84 -0.58 -13.68
N ASP A 98 -19.08 -0.29 -13.30
CA ASP A 98 -19.96 -1.26 -12.64
C ASP A 98 -20.70 -2.20 -13.62
N ASN A 99 -20.95 -1.71 -14.82
CA ASN A 99 -21.72 -2.42 -15.85
C ASN A 99 -20.86 -3.48 -16.55
N SER A 100 -21.24 -4.74 -16.44
CA SER A 100 -20.52 -5.86 -17.07
C SER A 100 -20.51 -5.79 -18.62
N LYS A 101 -21.47 -5.10 -19.26
CA LYS A 101 -21.47 -4.89 -20.72
C LYS A 101 -20.31 -3.99 -21.17
N GLU A 102 -19.86 -3.10 -20.30
CA GLU A 102 -18.72 -2.21 -20.57
C GLU A 102 -17.44 -2.82 -20.00
N GLY A 103 -17.49 -3.34 -18.78
CA GLY A 103 -16.33 -3.83 -18.07
C GLY A 103 -15.70 -5.08 -18.67
N ILE A 104 -16.49 -6.07 -19.13
CA ILE A 104 -15.91 -7.29 -19.73
C ILE A 104 -15.18 -7.02 -21.04
N PRO A 105 -15.71 -6.22 -21.98
CA PRO A 105 -14.96 -5.79 -23.16
C PRO A 105 -13.66 -5.04 -22.81
N GLU A 106 -13.68 -4.21 -21.77
CA GLU A 106 -12.48 -3.48 -21.34
C GLU A 106 -11.41 -4.43 -20.78
N ILE A 107 -11.76 -5.41 -19.95
CA ILE A 107 -10.84 -6.45 -19.48
C ILE A 107 -10.19 -7.17 -20.68
N ILE A 108 -10.96 -7.46 -21.72
CA ILE A 108 -10.43 -8.10 -22.94
C ILE A 108 -9.47 -7.17 -23.68
N ARG A 109 -9.72 -5.87 -23.70
CA ARG A 109 -8.80 -4.87 -24.30
C ARG A 109 -7.48 -4.81 -23.50
N GLU A 110 -7.54 -4.76 -22.17
CA GLU A 110 -6.33 -4.78 -21.34
C GLU A 110 -5.51 -6.06 -21.53
N LEU A 111 -6.17 -7.22 -21.60
CA LEU A 111 -5.48 -8.47 -21.91
C LEU A 111 -4.83 -8.44 -23.29
N ARG A 112 -5.52 -7.91 -24.31
CA ARG A 112 -4.98 -7.75 -25.67
C ARG A 112 -3.75 -6.86 -25.67
N ASN A 113 -3.83 -5.70 -25.03
CA ASN A 113 -2.71 -4.76 -24.91
C ASN A 113 -1.51 -5.44 -24.24
N GLY A 114 -1.74 -6.13 -23.11
CA GLY A 114 -0.68 -6.87 -22.43
C GLY A 114 0.00 -7.94 -23.30
N ILE A 115 -0.77 -8.65 -24.12
CA ILE A 115 -0.25 -9.66 -25.05
C ILE A 115 0.53 -9.02 -26.20
N GLU A 116 -0.01 -7.97 -26.82
CA GLU A 116 0.61 -7.30 -27.94
C GLU A 116 1.91 -6.57 -27.59
N PHE A 117 1.95 -5.94 -26.39
CA PHE A 117 3.11 -5.17 -25.97
C PHE A 117 4.19 -6.00 -25.23
N SER A 118 3.88 -7.23 -24.79
CA SER A 118 4.87 -8.06 -24.09
C SER A 118 6.00 -8.58 -25.00
N GLY A 119 5.73 -8.71 -26.30
CA GLY A 119 6.66 -9.33 -27.26
C GLY A 119 6.85 -10.86 -27.09
N ASP A 120 6.29 -11.45 -26.04
CA ASP A 120 6.44 -12.88 -25.71
C ASP A 120 5.46 -13.80 -26.46
N TYR A 121 4.51 -13.21 -27.20
CA TYR A 121 3.44 -13.90 -27.92
C TYR A 121 3.44 -13.56 -29.43
N PRO A 122 4.53 -13.82 -30.16
CA PRO A 122 4.62 -13.48 -31.56
C PRO A 122 3.56 -14.24 -32.36
N HIS A 123 2.84 -13.52 -33.21
CA HIS A 123 1.86 -14.07 -34.15
C HIS A 123 0.56 -14.67 -33.57
N VAL A 124 0.24 -14.41 -32.32
CA VAL A 124 -1.03 -14.86 -31.75
C VAL A 124 -1.94 -13.67 -31.48
N SER A 125 -3.04 -13.60 -32.22
CA SER A 125 -4.05 -12.58 -32.00
C SER A 125 -5.02 -12.97 -30.88
N PHE A 126 -5.22 -12.08 -29.91
CA PHE A 126 -6.16 -12.29 -28.82
C PHE A 126 -7.49 -11.60 -29.11
N ALA A 127 -8.57 -12.39 -29.07
CA ALA A 127 -9.95 -11.91 -29.18
C ALA A 127 -10.27 -11.10 -30.48
N GLU A 128 -9.61 -11.41 -31.59
CA GLU A 128 -9.80 -10.72 -32.89
C GLU A 128 -11.26 -10.72 -33.36
N ASN A 129 -11.95 -11.87 -33.17
CA ASN A 129 -13.35 -12.07 -33.54
C ASN A 129 -14.22 -12.27 -32.31
N ALA A 130 -14.04 -11.45 -31.26
CA ALA A 130 -14.83 -11.52 -30.05
C ALA A 130 -16.23 -10.95 -30.29
N ASP A 131 -17.26 -11.72 -29.94
CA ASP A 131 -18.64 -11.27 -29.89
C ASP A 131 -18.88 -10.50 -28.59
N PHE A 132 -18.68 -9.20 -28.62
CA PHE A 132 -18.83 -8.33 -27.45
C PHE A 132 -20.29 -8.14 -27.01
N ASP A 133 -21.27 -8.46 -27.87
CA ASP A 133 -22.67 -8.45 -27.48
C ASP A 133 -22.96 -9.57 -26.47
N ASN A 134 -22.21 -10.67 -26.55
CA ASN A 134 -22.26 -11.78 -25.59
C ASN A 134 -21.28 -11.55 -24.41
N PHE A 135 -21.40 -10.41 -23.70
CA PHE A 135 -20.52 -10.06 -22.57
C PHE A 135 -20.51 -11.09 -21.44
N THR A 136 -21.50 -12.00 -21.35
CA THR A 136 -21.58 -13.04 -20.31
C THR A 136 -20.67 -14.24 -20.56
N GLY A 137 -20.12 -14.40 -21.78
CA GLY A 137 -19.31 -15.57 -22.17
C GLY A 137 -18.04 -15.22 -22.96
N VAL A 138 -17.94 -14.00 -23.49
CA VAL A 138 -16.88 -13.63 -24.43
C VAL A 138 -15.46 -13.75 -23.85
N LEU A 139 -15.26 -13.39 -22.58
CA LEU A 139 -13.96 -13.52 -21.92
C LEU A 139 -13.52 -14.99 -21.84
N LYS A 140 -14.42 -15.89 -21.40
CA LYS A 140 -14.13 -17.33 -21.34
C LYS A 140 -13.77 -17.86 -22.73
N VAL A 141 -14.55 -17.52 -23.76
CA VAL A 141 -14.32 -17.98 -25.13
C VAL A 141 -13.00 -17.47 -25.68
N SER A 142 -12.69 -16.19 -25.48
CA SER A 142 -11.43 -15.58 -25.90
C SER A 142 -10.24 -16.23 -25.24
N LEU A 143 -10.26 -16.42 -23.90
CA LEU A 143 -9.19 -17.11 -23.17
C LEU A 143 -9.04 -18.57 -23.61
N THR A 144 -10.14 -19.27 -23.85
CA THR A 144 -10.11 -20.66 -24.34
C THR A 144 -9.44 -20.76 -25.72
N ARG A 145 -9.83 -19.89 -26.67
CA ARG A 145 -9.23 -19.87 -28.01
C ARG A 145 -7.73 -19.53 -27.95
N PHE A 146 -7.38 -18.56 -27.11
CA PHE A 146 -6.00 -18.16 -26.92
C PHE A 146 -5.16 -19.30 -26.31
N CYS A 147 -5.61 -19.95 -25.23
CA CYS A 147 -4.90 -21.08 -24.64
C CYS A 147 -4.72 -22.25 -25.61
N LYS A 148 -5.69 -22.48 -26.53
CA LYS A 148 -5.56 -23.51 -27.59
C LYS A 148 -4.47 -23.19 -28.60
N SER A 149 -4.15 -21.91 -28.82
CA SER A 149 -3.12 -21.47 -29.79
C SER A 149 -1.72 -21.45 -29.19
N LEU A 150 -1.62 -21.48 -27.85
CA LEU A 150 -0.32 -21.45 -27.16
C LEU A 150 0.34 -22.83 -27.09
N LYS A 151 1.68 -22.85 -27.14
CA LYS A 151 2.48 -24.05 -26.97
C LYS A 151 2.77 -24.40 -25.51
N LYS A 152 2.67 -23.42 -24.61
CA LYS A 152 2.94 -23.54 -23.18
C LYS A 152 1.71 -23.12 -22.38
N PRO A 153 1.54 -23.63 -21.16
CA PRO A 153 0.45 -23.20 -20.28
C PRO A 153 0.49 -21.70 -19.99
N LEU A 154 -0.68 -21.06 -19.95
CA LEU A 154 -0.84 -19.63 -19.68
C LEU A 154 -1.05 -19.37 -18.19
N VAL A 155 -0.28 -18.45 -17.62
CA VAL A 155 -0.47 -17.90 -16.28
C VAL A 155 -0.82 -16.44 -16.40
N ILE A 156 -1.89 -15.97 -15.75
CA ILE A 156 -2.27 -14.57 -15.77
C ILE A 156 -2.27 -14.01 -14.36
N LEU A 157 -1.61 -12.87 -14.17
CA LEU A 157 -1.60 -12.11 -12.92
C LEU A 157 -2.37 -10.81 -13.13
N PHE A 158 -3.58 -10.73 -12.56
CA PHE A 158 -4.43 -9.54 -12.62
C PHE A 158 -4.13 -8.64 -11.42
N ASP A 159 -3.65 -7.43 -11.69
CA ASP A 159 -3.39 -6.40 -10.68
C ASP A 159 -4.60 -5.47 -10.55
N GLU A 160 -4.72 -4.83 -9.39
CA GLU A 160 -5.79 -3.87 -9.05
C GLU A 160 -7.21 -4.43 -9.24
N ILE A 161 -7.43 -5.70 -8.82
CA ILE A 161 -8.75 -6.36 -8.89
C ILE A 161 -9.83 -5.56 -8.14
N ASP A 162 -9.43 -4.71 -7.19
CA ASP A 162 -10.28 -3.80 -6.43
C ASP A 162 -10.96 -2.73 -7.29
N CYS A 163 -10.44 -2.47 -8.48
CA CYS A 163 -11.03 -1.55 -9.45
C CYS A 163 -12.30 -2.14 -10.10
N LEU A 164 -12.45 -3.46 -10.08
CA LEU A 164 -13.68 -4.10 -10.54
C LEU A 164 -14.77 -3.99 -9.47
N SER A 165 -15.92 -3.51 -9.86
CA SER A 165 -17.07 -3.36 -8.98
C SER A 165 -18.27 -4.17 -9.44
N ASN A 166 -19.13 -4.52 -8.49
CA ASN A 166 -20.46 -5.10 -8.67
C ASN A 166 -20.61 -6.10 -9.83
N GLY A 167 -21.38 -5.77 -10.85
CA GLY A 167 -21.71 -6.63 -11.98
C GLY A 167 -20.48 -7.06 -12.79
N THR A 168 -19.51 -6.18 -12.99
CA THR A 168 -18.27 -6.48 -13.73
C THR A 168 -17.42 -7.52 -13.00
N LEU A 169 -17.20 -7.37 -11.70
CA LEU A 169 -16.46 -8.35 -10.88
C LEU A 169 -17.12 -9.72 -10.88
N ILE A 170 -18.45 -9.75 -10.70
CA ILE A 170 -19.21 -11.01 -10.70
C ILE A 170 -19.11 -11.70 -12.05
N ALA A 171 -19.33 -10.97 -13.15
CA ALA A 171 -19.27 -11.52 -14.50
C ALA A 171 -17.86 -12.05 -14.85
N PHE A 172 -16.80 -11.31 -14.46
CA PHE A 172 -15.41 -11.71 -14.61
C PHE A 172 -15.13 -13.03 -13.88
N LEU A 173 -15.42 -13.09 -12.58
CA LEU A 173 -15.15 -14.29 -11.78
C LEU A 173 -15.97 -15.51 -12.22
N ARG A 174 -17.24 -15.32 -12.67
CA ARG A 174 -18.08 -16.40 -13.20
C ARG A 174 -17.48 -16.98 -14.49
N GLN A 175 -16.96 -16.16 -15.39
CA GLN A 175 -16.35 -16.62 -16.63
C GLN A 175 -15.02 -17.35 -16.36
N LEU A 176 -14.18 -16.85 -15.45
CA LEU A 176 -12.97 -17.56 -15.00
C LEU A 176 -13.33 -18.92 -14.39
N ARG A 177 -14.34 -18.96 -13.51
CA ARG A 177 -14.81 -20.20 -12.89
C ARG A 177 -15.33 -21.20 -13.91
N SER A 178 -16.13 -20.74 -14.87
CA SER A 178 -16.67 -21.61 -15.92
C SER A 178 -15.57 -22.25 -16.75
N GLY A 179 -14.50 -21.50 -17.07
CA GLY A 179 -13.33 -22.03 -17.75
C GLY A 179 -12.50 -22.99 -16.88
N TYR A 180 -12.29 -22.62 -15.60
CA TYR A 180 -11.58 -23.46 -14.64
C TYR A 180 -12.21 -24.85 -14.48
N VAL A 181 -13.54 -24.92 -14.32
CA VAL A 181 -14.26 -26.21 -14.15
C VAL A 181 -14.15 -27.10 -15.39
N SER A 182 -14.12 -26.50 -16.59
CA SER A 182 -14.05 -27.25 -17.85
C SER A 182 -12.64 -27.53 -18.36
N ARG A 183 -11.58 -27.08 -17.67
CA ARG A 183 -10.19 -27.10 -18.16
C ARG A 183 -9.59 -28.50 -18.39
N SER A 184 -10.13 -29.52 -17.71
CA SER A 184 -9.72 -30.92 -17.96
C SER A 184 -10.07 -31.44 -19.35
N ALA A 185 -11.12 -30.88 -19.96
CA ALA A 185 -11.59 -31.27 -21.30
C ALA A 185 -11.25 -30.22 -22.37
N ILE A 186 -11.17 -28.95 -21.98
CA ILE A 186 -10.99 -27.82 -22.90
C ILE A 186 -9.86 -26.93 -22.36
N PRO A 187 -8.78 -26.69 -23.12
CA PRO A 187 -7.66 -25.85 -22.68
C PRO A 187 -8.13 -24.49 -22.15
N PHE A 188 -7.66 -24.12 -20.97
CA PHE A 188 -7.96 -22.86 -20.33
C PHE A 188 -6.74 -22.35 -19.54
N VAL A 189 -6.85 -21.17 -18.92
CA VAL A 189 -5.75 -20.57 -18.15
C VAL A 189 -5.30 -21.54 -17.05
N HIS A 190 -4.02 -21.82 -17.03
CA HIS A 190 -3.37 -22.77 -16.12
C HIS A 190 -3.45 -22.32 -14.66
N SER A 191 -3.04 -21.06 -14.40
CA SER A 191 -3.12 -20.47 -13.08
C SER A 191 -3.48 -18.99 -13.18
N VAL A 192 -4.22 -18.47 -12.21
CA VAL A 192 -4.63 -17.07 -12.13
C VAL A 192 -4.28 -16.53 -10.76
N GLY A 193 -3.52 -15.44 -10.73
CA GLY A 193 -3.34 -14.60 -9.55
C GLY A 193 -4.29 -13.40 -9.63
N LEU A 194 -5.05 -13.16 -8.55
CA LEU A 194 -5.93 -12.01 -8.38
C LEU A 194 -5.32 -11.14 -7.29
N ILE A 195 -4.88 -9.93 -7.63
CA ILE A 195 -4.11 -9.08 -6.74
C ILE A 195 -4.82 -7.77 -6.47
N GLY A 196 -4.93 -7.40 -5.18
CA GLY A 196 -5.62 -6.19 -4.75
C GLY A 196 -5.25 -5.77 -3.34
N MET A 197 -5.94 -4.74 -2.83
CA MET A 197 -5.78 -4.29 -1.45
C MET A 197 -6.61 -5.15 -0.49
N ARG A 198 -7.77 -5.65 -0.93
CA ARG A 198 -8.74 -6.35 -0.10
C ARG A 198 -8.77 -7.84 -0.37
N ASN A 199 -9.18 -8.60 0.64
CA ASN A 199 -9.55 -9.97 0.41
C ASN A 199 -10.81 -10.03 -0.46
N ILE A 200 -10.77 -10.83 -1.51
CA ILE A 200 -11.92 -11.02 -2.42
C ILE A 200 -13.22 -11.44 -1.68
N ARG A 201 -13.09 -12.09 -0.51
CA ARG A 201 -14.25 -12.47 0.32
C ARG A 201 -15.02 -11.26 0.86
N ASP A 202 -14.35 -10.12 1.04
CA ASP A 202 -14.94 -8.91 1.62
C ASP A 202 -15.86 -8.18 0.65
N TYR A 203 -15.75 -8.48 -0.65
CA TYR A 203 -16.74 -8.06 -1.65
C TYR A 203 -18.09 -8.74 -1.52
N LYS A 204 -18.20 -9.84 -0.74
CA LYS A 204 -19.47 -10.52 -0.49
C LYS A 204 -20.48 -9.65 0.25
N GLY A 205 -20.03 -8.72 1.10
CA GLY A 205 -20.89 -7.78 1.82
C GLY A 205 -21.65 -6.87 0.86
N LYS A 206 -20.94 -6.21 -0.04
CA LYS A 206 -21.53 -5.32 -1.06
C LYS A 206 -22.45 -6.07 -2.04
N ILE A 207 -22.10 -7.29 -2.38
CA ILE A 207 -22.91 -8.17 -3.26
C ILE A 207 -24.20 -8.65 -2.55
N ARG A 208 -24.25 -8.66 -1.21
CA ARG A 208 -25.45 -9.05 -0.44
C ARG A 208 -26.56 -8.02 -0.46
N GLU A 209 -26.27 -6.75 -0.72
CA GLU A 209 -27.31 -5.73 -0.88
C GLU A 209 -28.11 -5.90 -2.19
N GLU A 210 -27.53 -6.56 -3.20
CA GLU A 210 -28.21 -6.98 -4.44
C GLU A 210 -28.73 -8.45 -4.33
N ARG A 211 -29.39 -8.79 -3.25
CA ARG A 211 -29.70 -10.16 -2.79
C ARG A 211 -30.55 -11.04 -3.70
N GLU A 212 -31.02 -10.60 -4.84
CA GLU A 212 -31.99 -11.38 -5.61
C GLU A 212 -31.42 -12.35 -6.66
N THR A 213 -30.10 -12.39 -6.91
CA THR A 213 -29.56 -13.15 -8.06
C THR A 213 -28.37 -14.07 -7.81
N LEU A 214 -27.84 -14.17 -6.60
CA LEU A 214 -26.74 -15.10 -6.32
C LEU A 214 -27.32 -16.51 -6.01
N GLY A 215 -27.51 -17.30 -7.04
CA GLY A 215 -27.72 -18.75 -6.90
C GLY A 215 -26.60 -19.38 -6.04
N SER A 216 -26.85 -20.55 -5.47
CA SER A 216 -26.11 -21.25 -4.41
C SER A 216 -24.60 -21.47 -4.59
N ALA A 217 -23.98 -21.03 -5.68
CA ALA A 217 -22.55 -21.24 -5.96
C ALA A 217 -21.81 -19.91 -6.03
N SER A 218 -21.10 -19.55 -4.94
CA SER A 218 -20.20 -18.40 -4.88
C SER A 218 -19.17 -18.46 -6.02
N PRO A 219 -18.98 -17.38 -6.82
CA PRO A 219 -17.94 -17.34 -7.86
C PRO A 219 -16.51 -17.41 -7.30
N PHE A 220 -16.35 -17.22 -6.01
CA PHE A 220 -15.07 -17.25 -5.30
C PHE A 220 -14.55 -18.66 -4.95
N ASN A 221 -15.32 -19.73 -5.21
CA ASN A 221 -14.94 -21.11 -4.83
C ASN A 221 -13.75 -21.69 -5.62
N ILE A 222 -13.25 -20.96 -6.63
CA ILE A 222 -12.07 -21.35 -7.41
C ILE A 222 -10.76 -20.85 -6.79
N VAL A 223 -10.83 -19.93 -5.84
CA VAL A 223 -9.64 -19.43 -5.13
C VAL A 223 -9.24 -20.40 -4.03
N THR A 224 -8.10 -21.04 -4.21
CA THR A 224 -7.62 -22.07 -3.28
C THR A 224 -6.92 -21.45 -2.07
N LYS A 225 -6.17 -20.36 -2.27
CA LYS A 225 -5.37 -19.73 -1.22
C LYS A 225 -5.43 -18.22 -1.30
N VAL A 226 -5.56 -17.61 -0.14
CA VAL A 226 -5.39 -16.16 0.06
C VAL A 226 -4.05 -15.93 0.75
N MET A 227 -3.25 -15.04 0.21
CA MET A 227 -1.90 -14.74 0.67
C MET A 227 -1.78 -13.24 0.95
N THR A 228 -0.90 -12.89 1.88
CA THR A 228 -0.56 -11.50 2.17
C THR A 228 0.88 -11.24 1.80
N LEU A 229 1.15 -10.18 1.05
CA LEU A 229 2.49 -9.68 0.84
C LEU A 229 2.92 -8.91 2.10
N ARG A 230 3.86 -9.48 2.85
CA ARG A 230 4.34 -8.88 4.10
C ARG A 230 5.24 -7.67 3.88
N ASP A 231 5.35 -6.82 4.88
CA ASP A 231 6.34 -5.75 4.95
C ASP A 231 7.77 -6.30 5.03
N PHE A 232 8.80 -5.46 4.87
CA PHE A 232 10.20 -5.85 5.04
C PHE A 232 10.49 -6.26 6.50
N THR A 233 11.38 -7.23 6.68
CA THR A 233 12.00 -7.48 7.98
C THR A 233 13.13 -6.46 8.20
N LYS A 234 13.63 -6.36 9.44
CA LYS A 234 14.76 -5.50 9.77
C LYS A 234 16.02 -5.89 8.97
N GLU A 235 16.24 -7.19 8.80
CA GLU A 235 17.34 -7.73 8.01
C GLU A 235 17.21 -7.34 6.53
N GLU A 236 16.00 -7.37 5.98
CA GLU A 236 15.75 -6.93 4.61
C GLU A 236 16.00 -5.42 4.44
N VAL A 237 15.64 -4.59 5.42
CA VAL A 237 15.98 -3.16 5.43
C VAL A 237 17.51 -2.97 5.44
N SER A 238 18.24 -3.74 6.26
CA SER A 238 19.70 -3.73 6.29
C SER A 238 20.31 -4.10 4.93
N VAL A 239 19.81 -5.17 4.30
CA VAL A 239 20.26 -5.60 2.96
C VAL A 239 19.94 -4.55 1.89
N LEU A 240 18.77 -3.89 1.98
CA LEU A 240 18.41 -2.82 1.05
C LEU A 240 19.39 -1.65 1.13
N TYR A 241 19.74 -1.22 2.34
CA TYR A 241 20.65 -0.09 2.55
C TYR A 241 22.13 -0.45 2.25
N ALA A 242 22.51 -1.71 2.47
CA ALA A 242 23.83 -2.19 2.10
C ALA A 242 24.11 -2.04 0.59
N GLN A 243 23.09 -2.18 -0.27
CA GLN A 243 23.25 -1.94 -1.72
C GLN A 243 23.67 -0.50 -2.03
N HIS A 244 23.16 0.48 -1.28
CA HIS A 244 23.60 1.88 -1.40
C HIS A 244 25.03 2.05 -0.89
N THR A 245 25.35 1.45 0.27
CA THR A 245 26.70 1.49 0.84
C THR A 245 27.73 0.91 -0.12
N GLU A 246 27.43 -0.21 -0.78
CA GLU A 246 28.33 -0.83 -1.76
C GLU A 246 28.66 0.08 -2.95
N VAL A 247 27.69 0.91 -3.38
CA VAL A 247 27.86 1.82 -4.53
C VAL A 247 28.50 3.14 -4.14
N THR A 248 28.18 3.67 -2.95
CA THR A 248 28.53 5.06 -2.57
C THR A 248 29.59 5.15 -1.48
N GLY A 249 29.79 4.09 -0.71
CA GLY A 249 30.61 4.09 0.51
C GLY A 249 29.91 4.68 1.74
N GLN A 250 28.71 5.26 1.61
CA GLN A 250 27.98 5.84 2.74
C GLN A 250 27.39 4.73 3.62
N VAL A 251 27.75 4.71 4.90
CA VAL A 251 27.41 3.66 5.85
C VAL A 251 26.17 4.03 6.65
N PHE A 252 25.29 3.05 6.83
CA PHE A 252 24.15 3.10 7.76
C PHE A 252 24.48 2.25 9.00
N SER A 253 24.61 2.89 10.17
CA SER A 253 24.87 2.16 11.41
C SER A 253 23.67 1.31 11.84
N HIS A 254 23.90 0.38 12.77
CA HIS A 254 22.80 -0.44 13.31
C HIS A 254 21.74 0.43 13.98
N GLU A 255 22.11 1.49 14.67
CA GLU A 255 21.21 2.43 15.33
C GLU A 255 20.30 3.14 14.32
N VAL A 256 20.85 3.52 13.15
CA VAL A 256 20.06 4.12 12.06
C VAL A 256 19.05 3.12 11.51
N ILE A 257 19.50 1.89 11.23
CA ILE A 257 18.60 0.83 10.72
C ILE A 257 17.49 0.54 11.75
N ASP A 258 17.84 0.48 13.05
CA ASP A 258 16.89 0.27 14.13
C ASP A 258 15.88 1.43 14.21
N SER A 259 16.34 2.66 14.09
CA SER A 259 15.48 3.83 14.10
C SER A 259 14.52 3.84 12.91
N VAL A 260 15.01 3.58 11.69
CA VAL A 260 14.16 3.47 10.49
C VAL A 260 13.14 2.34 10.64
N TYR A 261 13.59 1.16 11.07
CA TYR A 261 12.68 0.02 11.24
C TYR A 261 11.64 0.27 12.31
N HIS A 262 12.02 0.90 13.43
CA HIS A 262 11.08 1.30 14.48
C HIS A 262 9.99 2.21 13.92
N GLN A 263 10.36 3.26 13.17
CA GLN A 263 9.42 4.24 12.64
C GLN A 263 8.51 3.68 11.55
N THR A 264 9.05 2.82 10.66
CA THR A 264 8.36 2.34 9.46
C THR A 264 7.71 0.97 9.64
N GLN A 265 8.16 0.18 10.62
CA GLN A 265 7.82 -1.23 10.82
C GLN A 265 7.98 -2.05 9.52
N GLY A 266 8.95 -1.64 8.68
CA GLY A 266 9.27 -2.30 7.42
C GLY A 266 8.32 -2.02 6.26
N GLN A 267 7.40 -1.07 6.37
CA GLN A 267 6.52 -0.71 5.24
C GLN A 267 7.39 -0.21 4.07
N PRO A 268 7.33 -0.86 2.88
CA PRO A 268 8.32 -0.66 1.83
C PRO A 268 8.46 0.77 1.33
N TRP A 269 7.34 1.47 1.14
CA TRP A 269 7.39 2.85 0.69
C TRP A 269 8.01 3.76 1.74
N LEU A 270 7.63 3.61 3.02
CA LEU A 270 8.19 4.42 4.11
C LEU A 270 9.69 4.17 4.29
N VAL A 271 10.14 2.91 4.19
CA VAL A 271 11.57 2.56 4.25
C VAL A 271 12.36 3.29 3.18
N ASN A 272 11.86 3.28 1.94
CA ASN A 272 12.51 3.99 0.83
C ASN A 272 12.39 5.52 0.97
N ALA A 273 11.23 6.03 1.39
CA ALA A 273 11.00 7.47 1.51
C ALA A 273 11.90 8.12 2.57
N VAL A 274 12.01 7.48 3.75
CA VAL A 274 12.86 7.99 4.83
C VAL A 274 14.33 8.06 4.40
N VAL A 275 14.87 6.98 3.83
CA VAL A 275 16.28 6.98 3.44
C VAL A 275 16.54 7.90 2.24
N ARG A 276 15.60 7.98 1.30
CA ARG A 276 15.73 8.93 0.18
C ARG A 276 15.76 10.37 0.69
N GLU A 277 14.87 10.75 1.60
CA GLU A 277 14.85 12.07 2.22
C GLU A 277 16.17 12.38 2.90
N ILE A 278 16.74 11.43 3.65
CA ILE A 278 18.04 11.60 4.30
C ILE A 278 19.14 11.82 3.28
N VAL A 279 19.24 10.93 2.30
CA VAL A 279 20.37 10.92 1.36
C VAL A 279 20.30 12.09 0.39
N THR A 280 19.11 12.41 -0.16
CA THR A 280 19.00 13.41 -1.24
C THR A 280 18.74 14.81 -0.74
N GLU A 281 17.89 14.97 0.30
CA GLU A 281 17.46 16.30 0.75
C GLU A 281 18.27 16.77 1.96
N ILE A 282 18.38 15.96 3.02
CA ILE A 282 19.06 16.37 4.26
C ILE A 282 20.58 16.41 4.06
N LEU A 283 21.16 15.40 3.41
CA LEU A 283 22.59 15.29 3.17
C LEU A 283 23.02 15.76 1.78
N GLU A 284 22.08 16.25 0.95
CA GLU A 284 22.33 16.84 -0.38
C GLU A 284 23.16 15.94 -1.31
N SER A 285 22.97 14.61 -1.20
CA SER A 285 23.76 13.58 -1.90
C SER A 285 25.26 13.61 -1.60
N ASP A 286 25.68 14.22 -0.49
CA ASP A 286 27.06 14.15 0.02
C ASP A 286 27.28 12.85 0.79
N TYR A 287 27.76 11.83 0.07
CA TYR A 287 27.96 10.48 0.63
C TYR A 287 29.15 10.38 1.60
N SER A 288 29.94 11.45 1.76
CA SER A 288 30.99 11.51 2.78
C SER A 288 30.44 11.75 4.18
N LYS A 289 29.21 12.27 4.28
CA LYS A 289 28.53 12.52 5.55
C LYS A 289 27.91 11.24 6.11
N SER A 290 28.11 11.01 7.40
CA SER A 290 27.49 9.87 8.09
C SER A 290 26.01 10.12 8.32
N VAL A 291 25.19 9.07 8.13
CA VAL A 291 23.78 9.08 8.50
C VAL A 291 23.67 8.86 10.01
N THR A 292 22.78 9.59 10.68
CA THR A 292 22.53 9.49 12.14
C THR A 292 21.06 9.26 12.44
N PRO A 293 20.71 8.78 13.65
CA PRO A 293 19.29 8.63 14.07
C PRO A 293 18.51 9.96 14.07
N GLU A 294 19.17 11.08 14.31
CA GLU A 294 18.55 12.42 14.26
C GLU A 294 18.07 12.74 12.84
N HIS A 295 18.83 12.37 11.80
CA HIS A 295 18.40 12.51 10.40
C HIS A 295 17.14 11.69 10.11
N VAL A 296 16.98 10.52 10.76
CA VAL A 296 15.75 9.71 10.62
C VAL A 296 14.55 10.47 11.20
N GLY A 297 14.71 11.08 12.38
CA GLY A 297 13.66 11.92 12.99
C GLY A 297 13.25 13.09 12.10
N GLN A 298 14.24 13.80 11.56
CA GLN A 298 14.02 14.93 10.63
C GLN A 298 13.29 14.47 9.35
N ALA A 299 13.73 13.39 8.73
CA ALA A 299 13.10 12.84 7.52
C ALA A 299 11.65 12.44 7.76
N VAL A 300 11.38 11.76 8.88
CA VAL A 300 10.01 11.35 9.26
C VAL A 300 9.11 12.57 9.42
N GLU A 301 9.57 13.61 10.13
CA GLU A 301 8.79 14.83 10.32
C GLU A 301 8.52 15.54 8.99
N THR A 302 9.52 15.65 8.12
CA THR A 302 9.38 16.25 6.79
C THR A 302 8.35 15.50 5.95
N ILE A 303 8.40 14.15 5.91
CA ILE A 303 7.46 13.31 5.15
C ILE A 303 6.01 13.52 5.65
N ILE A 304 5.81 13.60 6.96
CA ILE A 304 4.49 13.83 7.56
C ILE A 304 3.97 15.22 7.20
N GLN A 305 4.79 16.26 7.31
CA GLN A 305 4.40 17.66 7.04
C GLN A 305 4.15 17.91 5.56
N ARG A 306 5.00 17.38 4.68
CA ARG A 306 4.89 17.54 3.22
C ARG A 306 3.67 16.84 2.64
N ARG A 307 3.09 15.88 3.37
CA ARG A 307 1.94 15.07 2.93
C ARG A 307 2.19 14.41 1.59
N ASP A 308 3.29 13.69 1.49
CA ASP A 308 3.58 12.90 0.29
C ASP A 308 2.38 12.03 -0.10
N THR A 309 2.27 11.67 -1.38
CA THR A 309 1.10 11.00 -1.97
C THR A 309 0.58 9.80 -1.15
N HIS A 310 1.49 9.08 -0.50
CA HIS A 310 1.14 7.97 0.37
C HIS A 310 0.41 8.45 1.63
N ILE A 311 0.96 9.45 2.31
CA ILE A 311 0.37 10.04 3.53
C ILE A 311 -0.97 10.72 3.20
N ASP A 312 -1.04 11.45 2.09
CA ASP A 312 -2.27 12.11 1.66
C ASP A 312 -3.38 11.09 1.36
N SER A 313 -3.06 9.98 0.72
CA SER A 313 -4.00 8.88 0.50
C SER A 313 -4.55 8.29 1.81
N LEU A 314 -3.72 8.18 2.86
CA LEU A 314 -4.16 7.76 4.20
C LEU A 314 -5.12 8.79 4.82
N LEU A 315 -4.78 10.07 4.71
CA LEU A 315 -5.59 11.18 5.24
C LEU A 315 -6.97 11.23 4.60
N GLU A 316 -7.09 10.95 3.30
CA GLU A 316 -8.38 10.86 2.61
C GLU A 316 -9.23 9.69 3.13
N ARG A 317 -8.62 8.52 3.37
CA ARG A 317 -9.32 7.36 3.94
C ARG A 317 -9.85 7.61 5.35
N LEU A 318 -9.13 8.39 6.17
CA LEU A 318 -9.58 8.77 7.52
C LEU A 318 -10.83 9.69 7.53
N LYS A 319 -11.28 10.19 6.37
CA LYS A 319 -12.57 10.89 6.24
C LYS A 319 -13.76 9.92 6.22
N GLU A 320 -13.54 8.66 5.86
CA GLU A 320 -14.59 7.64 5.80
C GLU A 320 -15.09 7.29 7.22
N GLU A 321 -16.39 7.40 7.45
CA GLU A 321 -17.01 7.14 8.77
C GLU A 321 -16.71 5.73 9.27
N ARG A 322 -16.77 4.74 8.38
CA ARG A 322 -16.47 3.34 8.70
C ARG A 322 -15.04 3.12 9.23
N ILE A 323 -14.07 3.92 8.77
CA ILE A 323 -12.69 3.86 9.25
C ILE A 323 -12.59 4.55 10.61
N ARG A 324 -13.20 5.73 10.75
CA ARG A 324 -13.18 6.49 12.00
C ARG A 324 -13.82 5.71 13.15
N ARG A 325 -14.91 5.01 12.89
CA ARG A 325 -15.59 4.14 13.87
C ARG A 325 -14.66 3.09 14.49
N VAL A 326 -13.70 2.58 13.72
CA VAL A 326 -12.72 1.59 14.17
C VAL A 326 -11.48 2.24 14.77
N VAL A 327 -11.00 3.33 14.18
CA VAL A 327 -9.71 3.95 14.55
C VAL A 327 -9.83 4.83 15.80
N GLU A 328 -10.91 5.61 15.95
CA GLU A 328 -11.08 6.53 17.09
C GLU A 328 -11.02 5.81 18.46
N PRO A 329 -11.70 4.65 18.68
CA PRO A 329 -11.60 3.92 19.94
C PRO A 329 -10.18 3.44 20.27
N VAL A 330 -9.42 3.01 19.26
CA VAL A 330 -8.03 2.56 19.46
C VAL A 330 -7.15 3.69 20.00
N LEU A 331 -7.43 4.92 19.59
CA LEU A 331 -6.69 6.10 20.05
C LEU A 331 -6.99 6.44 21.52
N THR A 332 -8.12 6.00 22.07
CA THR A 332 -8.43 6.20 23.50
C THR A 332 -7.83 5.12 24.39
N GLY A 333 -7.20 4.13 23.78
CA GLY A 333 -6.64 3.01 24.53
C GLY A 333 -7.70 2.05 25.06
N GLU A 334 -8.94 2.11 24.58
CA GLU A 334 -9.94 1.13 24.93
C GLU A 334 -9.63 -0.21 24.25
N GLU A 335 -9.37 -1.21 25.06
CA GLU A 335 -9.34 -2.62 24.66
C GLU A 335 -10.79 -3.12 24.49
N LYS A 336 -11.57 -2.54 23.59
CA LYS A 336 -12.79 -3.22 23.16
C LYS A 336 -12.37 -4.45 22.36
N GLY A 337 -12.84 -5.61 22.78
CA GLY A 337 -12.78 -6.81 21.96
C GLY A 337 -13.48 -6.50 20.64
N PHE A 338 -12.73 -6.29 19.58
CA PHE A 338 -13.31 -6.09 18.25
C PHE A 338 -13.92 -7.41 17.78
N ASP A 339 -15.10 -7.34 17.19
CA ASP A 339 -15.67 -8.46 16.46
C ASP A 339 -14.83 -8.66 15.19
N PHE A 340 -14.06 -9.75 15.14
CA PHE A 340 -13.23 -10.12 13.99
C PHE A 340 -14.07 -10.42 12.73
N THR A 341 -15.38 -10.44 12.83
CA THR A 341 -16.30 -10.57 11.70
C THR A 341 -16.85 -9.23 11.23
N ASP A 342 -16.52 -8.11 11.89
CA ASP A 342 -16.92 -6.78 11.48
C ASP A 342 -16.22 -6.38 10.18
N ASP A 343 -16.97 -6.11 9.12
CA ASP A 343 -16.45 -5.73 7.81
C ASP A 343 -15.63 -4.44 7.84
N ASP A 344 -15.93 -3.49 8.75
CA ASP A 344 -15.17 -2.25 8.88
C ASP A 344 -13.82 -2.48 9.57
N TYR A 345 -13.79 -3.40 10.55
CA TYR A 345 -12.55 -3.84 11.18
C TYR A 345 -11.61 -4.49 10.17
N LEU A 346 -12.11 -5.46 9.39
CA LEU A 346 -11.34 -6.12 8.33
C LEU A 346 -10.86 -5.11 7.28
N TYR A 347 -11.72 -4.19 6.90
CA TYR A 347 -11.36 -3.13 5.94
C TYR A 347 -10.18 -2.27 6.40
N VAL A 348 -10.14 -1.87 7.67
CA VAL A 348 -9.05 -1.08 8.24
C VAL A 348 -7.74 -1.85 8.27
N LEU A 349 -7.79 -3.17 8.53
CA LEU A 349 -6.63 -4.06 8.44
C LEU A 349 -6.11 -4.20 7.00
N ASP A 350 -7.00 -4.39 6.04
CA ASP A 350 -6.65 -4.55 4.62
C ASP A 350 -6.02 -3.27 4.03
N LEU A 351 -6.48 -2.10 4.48
CA LEU A 351 -5.84 -0.83 4.13
C LEU A 351 -4.42 -0.69 4.69
N GLY A 352 -4.04 -1.54 5.66
CA GLY A 352 -2.74 -1.48 6.32
C GLY A 352 -2.57 -0.31 7.29
N LEU A 353 -3.66 0.38 7.64
CA LEU A 353 -3.65 1.48 8.63
C LEU A 353 -3.34 0.96 10.02
N MET A 354 -3.94 -0.17 10.35
CA MET A 354 -3.85 -0.82 11.66
C MET A 354 -3.37 -2.26 11.49
N LYS A 355 -2.79 -2.81 12.55
CA LYS A 355 -2.39 -4.23 12.66
C LYS A 355 -3.03 -4.82 13.91
N ASN A 356 -3.45 -6.09 13.80
CA ASN A 356 -3.83 -6.87 14.97
C ASN A 356 -2.58 -7.52 15.57
N ILE A 357 -2.20 -7.11 16.76
CA ILE A 357 -1.06 -7.67 17.50
C ILE A 357 -1.61 -8.40 18.73
N LYS A 358 -1.65 -9.72 18.68
CA LYS A 358 -2.14 -10.58 19.77
C LYS A 358 -3.56 -10.23 20.26
N GLY A 359 -4.46 -9.93 19.32
CA GLY A 359 -5.84 -9.56 19.63
C GLY A 359 -6.08 -8.08 19.91
N VAL A 360 -5.02 -7.26 19.93
CA VAL A 360 -5.12 -5.81 20.13
C VAL A 360 -4.87 -5.09 18.82
N LEU A 361 -5.80 -4.22 18.43
CA LEU A 361 -5.64 -3.36 17.25
C LEU A 361 -4.71 -2.20 17.58
N LYS A 362 -3.70 -1.99 16.73
CA LYS A 362 -2.73 -0.89 16.88
C LYS A 362 -2.43 -0.26 15.52
N PRO A 363 -2.04 1.04 15.46
CA PRO A 363 -1.50 1.60 14.23
C PRO A 363 -0.35 0.75 13.68
N SER A 364 -0.29 0.58 12.37
CA SER A 364 0.67 -0.32 11.73
C SER A 364 2.13 0.08 11.95
N ASN A 365 2.38 1.37 12.15
CA ASN A 365 3.69 1.92 12.49
C ASN A 365 3.55 3.30 13.18
N PRO A 366 4.60 3.81 13.84
CA PRO A 366 4.59 5.11 14.50
C PRO A 366 4.26 6.29 13.58
N ILE A 367 4.70 6.27 12.32
CA ILE A 367 4.38 7.33 11.34
C ILE A 367 2.86 7.41 11.13
N TYR A 368 2.19 6.27 10.94
CA TYR A 368 0.73 6.25 10.78
C TYR A 368 0.02 6.66 12.07
N ALA A 369 0.52 6.24 13.24
CA ALA A 369 -0.02 6.68 14.51
C ALA A 369 -0.03 8.21 14.60
N GLU A 370 1.09 8.86 14.26
CA GLU A 370 1.22 10.31 14.29
C GLU A 370 0.30 11.00 13.25
N VAL A 371 0.26 10.47 12.02
CA VAL A 371 -0.62 10.99 10.95
C VAL A 371 -2.09 10.93 11.35
N ILE A 372 -2.53 9.80 11.92
CA ILE A 372 -3.91 9.61 12.37
C ILE A 372 -4.25 10.63 13.46
N ILE A 373 -3.38 10.78 14.46
CA ILE A 373 -3.57 11.71 15.57
C ILE A 373 -3.65 13.14 15.05
N ARG A 374 -2.71 13.59 14.23
CA ARG A 374 -2.70 14.94 13.65
C ARG A 374 -3.97 15.21 12.84
N LYS A 375 -4.42 14.24 12.05
CA LYS A 375 -5.63 14.39 11.24
C LYS A 375 -6.89 14.51 12.10
N LEU A 376 -7.09 13.62 13.06
CA LEU A 376 -8.29 13.62 13.90
C LEU A 376 -8.31 14.82 14.85
N SER A 377 -7.15 15.32 15.28
CA SER A 377 -7.06 16.51 16.12
C SER A 377 -7.13 17.84 15.36
N SER A 378 -6.92 17.86 14.04
CA SER A 378 -6.80 19.09 13.25
C SER A 378 -8.05 19.99 13.30
N ALA A 379 -9.26 19.41 13.29
CA ALA A 379 -10.51 20.17 13.40
C ALA A 379 -10.64 20.83 14.78
N SER A 380 -10.17 20.15 15.82
CA SER A 380 -10.13 20.67 17.19
C SER A 380 -9.12 21.82 17.32
N GLN A 381 -7.95 21.69 16.70
CA GLN A 381 -6.93 22.74 16.67
C GLN A 381 -7.45 24.03 16.00
N MET A 382 -8.09 23.91 14.82
CA MET A 382 -8.68 25.07 14.13
C MET A 382 -9.74 25.80 14.97
N SER A 383 -10.53 25.05 15.74
CA SER A 383 -11.54 25.64 16.61
C SER A 383 -10.93 26.29 17.85
N MET A 384 -9.83 25.77 18.38
CA MET A 384 -9.05 26.39 19.43
C MET A 384 -8.43 27.71 18.96
N ASP A 385 -7.96 27.76 17.69
CA ASP A 385 -7.43 28.98 17.09
C ASP A 385 -8.46 30.10 17.05
N SER A 386 -9.69 29.77 16.65
CA SER A 386 -10.79 30.78 16.61
C SER A 386 -11.23 31.27 17.98
N SER A 387 -11.00 30.52 19.04
CA SER A 387 -11.32 30.91 20.43
C SER A 387 -10.18 31.70 21.11
N GLY A 388 -9.04 31.88 20.45
CA GLY A 388 -7.86 32.56 21.01
C GLY A 388 -7.18 31.79 22.16
N PHE A 389 -7.51 30.53 22.34
CA PHE A 389 -6.99 29.68 23.41
C PHE A 389 -6.33 28.43 22.79
N PRO A 390 -5.21 27.89 23.29
CA PRO A 390 -4.37 28.32 24.43
C PRO A 390 -3.38 29.43 24.06
N PRO A 391 -2.80 30.12 25.06
CA PRO A 391 -1.68 31.02 24.84
C PRO A 391 -0.51 30.28 24.15
N GLU A 392 0.33 31.02 23.46
CA GLU A 392 1.50 30.45 22.75
C GLU A 392 2.47 29.74 23.70
N ALA A 393 3.29 28.83 23.16
CA ALA A 393 4.28 28.02 23.90
C ALA A 393 5.10 28.77 24.98
N PRO A 394 5.56 30.02 24.78
CA PRO A 394 6.30 30.76 25.80
C PRO A 394 5.55 30.94 27.12
N ALA A 395 4.22 30.95 27.10
CA ALA A 395 3.40 31.10 28.32
C ALA A 395 3.52 29.92 29.30
N TYR A 396 3.99 28.77 28.82
CA TYR A 396 4.14 27.54 29.60
C TYR A 396 5.60 27.21 29.91
N LEU A 397 6.55 28.04 29.48
CA LEU A 397 7.97 27.85 29.77
C LEU A 397 8.41 28.74 30.95
N GLU A 398 8.94 28.13 31.98
CA GLU A 398 9.61 28.80 33.10
C GLU A 398 11.08 28.42 33.09
N ASN A 399 11.97 29.38 32.85
CA ASN A 399 13.41 29.15 32.73
C ASN A 399 13.79 28.06 31.69
N GLY A 400 13.05 27.98 30.58
CA GLY A 400 13.25 26.96 29.54
C GLY A 400 12.70 25.57 29.87
N ILE A 401 12.03 25.40 31.01
CA ILE A 401 11.40 24.14 31.43
C ILE A 401 9.89 24.27 31.31
N LEU A 402 9.26 23.25 30.77
CA LEU A 402 7.79 23.21 30.61
C LEU A 402 7.09 23.12 31.99
N ASN A 403 6.26 24.10 32.30
CA ASN A 403 5.40 24.07 33.47
C ASN A 403 4.14 23.23 33.19
N MET A 404 4.30 21.91 33.37
CA MET A 404 3.24 20.92 33.10
C MET A 404 1.99 21.18 33.97
N LYS A 405 2.15 21.63 35.21
CA LYS A 405 1.02 21.90 36.11
C LYS A 405 0.15 23.03 35.58
N LYS A 406 0.76 24.11 35.14
CA LYS A 406 0.04 25.25 34.53
C LYS A 406 -0.69 24.79 33.26
N LEU A 407 0.03 24.08 32.37
CA LEU A 407 -0.53 23.55 31.11
C LEU A 407 -1.77 22.67 31.34
N LEU A 408 -1.69 21.72 32.27
CA LEU A 408 -2.80 20.81 32.58
C LEU A 408 -3.95 21.55 33.29
N THR A 409 -3.67 22.56 34.12
CA THR A 409 -4.72 23.38 34.74
C THR A 409 -5.49 24.18 33.70
N ASP A 410 -4.78 24.79 32.76
CA ASP A 410 -5.39 25.56 31.67
C ASP A 410 -6.18 24.65 30.73
N PHE A 411 -5.67 23.44 30.42
CA PHE A 411 -6.42 22.45 29.68
C PHE A 411 -7.70 22.00 30.39
N GLN A 412 -7.66 21.75 31.70
CA GLN A 412 -8.85 21.38 32.48
C GLN A 412 -9.92 22.48 32.43
N GLN A 413 -9.50 23.75 32.52
CA GLN A 413 -10.43 24.87 32.42
C GLN A 413 -11.03 24.94 31.01
N PHE A 414 -10.19 24.87 29.97
CA PHE A 414 -10.65 24.85 28.59
C PHE A 414 -11.64 23.70 28.33
N TRP A 415 -11.36 22.51 28.85
CA TRP A 415 -12.25 21.35 28.71
C TRP A 415 -13.61 21.58 29.36
N ARG A 416 -13.65 22.15 30.59
CA ARG A 416 -14.89 22.45 31.29
C ARG A 416 -15.77 23.47 30.52
N ASP A 417 -15.13 24.44 29.90
CA ASP A 417 -15.84 25.50 29.20
C ASP A 417 -16.37 25.07 27.82
N ASN A 418 -15.84 24.01 27.25
CA ASN A 418 -16.10 23.61 25.84
C ASN A 418 -16.48 22.13 25.64
N SER A 419 -16.58 21.33 26.70
CA SER A 419 -16.69 19.87 26.58
C SER A 419 -17.90 19.37 25.77
N GLU A 420 -19.05 20.01 25.88
CA GLU A 420 -20.26 19.62 25.17
C GLU A 420 -20.10 19.77 23.66
N ILE A 421 -19.57 20.90 23.20
CA ILE A 421 -19.33 21.19 21.77
C ILE A 421 -18.34 20.21 21.17
N TRP A 422 -17.31 19.85 21.92
CA TRP A 422 -16.27 18.96 21.44
C TRP A 422 -16.73 17.51 21.37
N GLN A 423 -17.51 17.04 22.34
CA GLN A 423 -18.02 15.67 22.35
C GLN A 423 -18.98 15.39 21.19
N GLU A 424 -19.72 16.37 20.72
CA GLU A 424 -20.63 16.22 19.56
C GLU A 424 -19.90 16.05 18.23
N ARG A 425 -18.63 16.46 18.13
CA ARG A 425 -17.83 16.39 16.89
C ARG A 425 -17.24 15.02 16.61
N PHE A 426 -17.15 14.17 17.60
CA PHE A 426 -16.57 12.84 17.45
C PHE A 426 -17.65 11.77 17.42
N LEU A 427 -17.50 10.82 16.49
CA LEU A 427 -18.38 9.65 16.42
C LEU A 427 -18.30 8.82 17.70
N TYR A 428 -17.12 8.81 18.29
CA TYR A 428 -16.83 8.13 19.55
C TYR A 428 -16.53 9.17 20.63
N LYS A 429 -17.53 9.45 21.46
CA LYS A 429 -17.49 10.56 22.46
C LYS A 429 -16.35 10.43 23.48
N GLU A 430 -15.98 9.21 23.84
CA GLU A 430 -14.91 8.94 24.79
C GLU A 430 -13.51 9.24 24.23
N ALA A 431 -13.36 9.32 22.91
CA ALA A 431 -12.11 9.74 22.25
C ALA A 431 -11.89 11.27 22.36
N ALA A 432 -12.94 12.05 22.53
CA ALA A 432 -12.87 13.51 22.49
C ALA A 432 -11.86 14.10 23.49
N PRO A 433 -11.84 13.72 24.79
CA PRO A 433 -10.87 14.28 25.75
C PRO A 433 -9.42 14.03 25.33
N HIS A 434 -9.10 12.83 24.89
CA HIS A 434 -7.76 12.45 24.48
C HIS A 434 -7.29 13.18 23.22
N LEU A 435 -8.15 13.26 22.20
CA LEU A 435 -7.81 13.93 20.95
C LEU A 435 -7.68 15.45 21.13
N ILE A 436 -8.52 16.05 21.99
CA ILE A 436 -8.46 17.47 22.28
C ILE A 436 -7.24 17.79 23.15
N LEU A 437 -6.91 16.96 24.16
CA LEU A 437 -5.67 17.12 24.92
C LEU A 437 -4.46 17.03 23.99
N THR A 438 -4.44 16.06 23.07
CA THR A 438 -3.34 15.92 22.11
C THR A 438 -3.25 17.13 21.19
N ALA A 439 -4.41 17.66 20.71
CA ALA A 439 -4.46 18.88 19.90
C ALA A 439 -3.91 20.10 20.66
N PHE A 440 -4.29 20.23 21.94
CA PHE A 440 -3.81 21.27 22.84
C PHE A 440 -2.29 21.18 23.05
N LEU A 441 -1.78 19.99 23.37
CA LEU A 441 -0.36 19.76 23.57
C LEU A 441 0.46 20.03 22.30
N GLN A 442 0.00 19.54 21.14
CA GLN A 442 0.66 19.80 19.87
C GLN A 442 0.75 21.28 19.53
N ARG A 443 -0.28 22.06 19.85
CA ARG A 443 -0.26 23.50 19.66
C ARG A 443 0.78 24.19 20.55
N VAL A 444 0.88 23.78 21.82
CA VAL A 444 1.85 24.34 22.77
C VAL A 444 3.30 24.00 22.36
N ILE A 445 3.51 22.83 21.74
CA ILE A 445 4.83 22.27 21.46
C ILE A 445 5.30 22.57 20.03
N ASN A 446 4.50 23.23 19.20
CA ASN A 446 4.70 23.46 17.75
C ASN A 446 6.07 24.06 17.33
N SER A 447 7.02 24.22 18.26
CA SER A 447 8.38 24.69 17.99
C SER A 447 9.46 23.60 18.17
N GLY A 448 9.11 22.31 18.17
CA GLY A 448 10.10 21.22 18.18
C GLY A 448 9.94 20.16 19.28
N GLY A 449 8.80 20.12 19.96
CA GLY A 449 8.49 19.04 20.92
C GLY A 449 7.67 17.91 20.31
N ARG A 450 7.71 16.74 20.94
CA ARG A 450 6.93 15.56 20.57
C ARG A 450 6.03 15.13 21.71
N THR A 451 4.78 14.80 21.41
CA THR A 451 3.84 14.15 22.33
C THR A 451 3.79 12.66 21.98
N ASP A 452 4.27 11.81 22.90
CA ASP A 452 4.08 10.37 22.80
C ASP A 452 2.92 9.96 23.72
N ARG A 453 2.05 9.09 23.19
CA ARG A 453 0.94 8.52 23.95
C ARG A 453 1.38 7.28 24.68
N GLU A 454 0.87 7.13 25.92
CA GLU A 454 0.92 5.94 26.76
C GLU A 454 2.07 4.97 26.50
N LEU A 455 3.16 5.13 27.25
CA LEU A 455 4.13 4.06 27.41
C LEU A 455 3.43 2.91 28.13
N ALA A 456 3.24 1.79 27.44
CA ALA A 456 2.72 0.57 28.04
C ALA A 456 3.75 0.02 29.02
N THR A 457 3.67 0.43 30.27
CA THR A 457 4.46 -0.11 31.38
C THR A 457 3.70 -1.23 32.09
N GLY A 458 3.52 -2.37 31.42
CA GLY A 458 2.82 -3.52 31.99
C GLY A 458 1.29 -3.35 32.06
N ARG A 459 0.65 -3.91 33.13
CA ARG A 459 -0.82 -3.91 33.30
C ARG A 459 -1.41 -2.58 33.80
N LYS A 460 -0.61 -1.57 34.04
CA LYS A 460 -1.07 -0.24 34.49
C LYS A 460 -0.64 0.81 33.48
N ARG A 461 -1.62 1.65 33.11
CA ARG A 461 -1.41 2.84 32.27
C ARG A 461 -0.95 3.99 33.17
N LEU A 462 0.02 4.75 32.70
CA LEU A 462 0.38 6.05 33.26
C LEU A 462 -0.31 7.14 32.47
#